data_bb19231e0a46f0ec957593adfcd6b4d9
#
_entry.id   bb19231e0a46f0ec957593adfcd6b4d9
#
_cell.length_a   1.000
_cell.length_b   1.000
_cell.length_c   1.000
_cell.angle_alpha   90.00
_cell.angle_beta   90.00
_cell.angle_gamma   90.00
#
_symmetry.space_group_name_H-M   'P 1'
#
loop_
_entity.id
_entity.type
_entity.pdbx_description
1 polymer ?
#
loop_
_entity_poly.entity_id
_entity_poly.type
_entity_poly.pdbx_seq_one_letter_code
_entity_poly.pdbx_strand_id
1 'polypeptide(L)'
;TLFRSRLKNGEYLMHAGDAADDMFFVKEGTVTAQLEREDGKIVRLETMSMGRSVGELGFYLNQSRTAAVVSEGDSVVYRLTKENLSKIEKNHPDVASTIHRLIVNLLSDRVTHLVGVVDVLQQ
;
A
#
# COMPACT_ATOMS: atom_id res chain seq x y z
N THR A 1 4.85 16.70 5.89
CA THR A 1 3.43 16.87 5.54
C THR A 1 3.01 15.82 4.53
N LEU A 2 1.87 15.17 4.80
CA LEU A 2 1.30 14.18 3.90
C LEU A 2 0.38 14.88 2.89
N PHE A 3 0.44 14.43 1.64
CA PHE A 3 -0.46 14.92 0.61
C PHE A 3 -1.74 14.11 0.64
N ARG A 4 -2.88 14.81 0.69
CA ARG A 4 -4.20 14.21 0.62
C ARG A 4 -4.67 14.17 -0.82
N SER A 5 -5.10 12.99 -1.29
CA SER A 5 -5.67 12.81 -2.64
C SER A 5 -7.03 12.16 -2.57
N ARG A 6 -7.95 12.64 -3.39
CA ARG A 6 -9.27 12.04 -3.60
C ARG A 6 -9.25 11.26 -4.90
N LEU A 7 -9.75 10.03 -4.85
CA LEU A 7 -9.87 9.16 -6.01
C LEU A 7 -11.34 8.86 -6.27
N LYS A 8 -11.74 8.89 -7.52
CA LYS A 8 -13.06 8.45 -7.97
C LYS A 8 -13.00 6.98 -8.34
N ASN A 9 -14.18 6.35 -8.38
CA ASN A 9 -14.29 4.95 -8.79
C ASN A 9 -13.54 4.68 -10.10
N GLY A 10 -12.69 3.66 -10.09
CA GLY A 10 -11.92 3.25 -11.25
C GLY A 10 -10.63 4.02 -11.48
N GLU A 11 -10.34 5.07 -10.72
CA GLU A 11 -9.07 5.78 -10.85
C GLU A 11 -7.93 4.95 -10.25
N TYR A 12 -6.78 4.99 -10.93
CA TYR A 12 -5.58 4.27 -10.52
C TYR A 12 -4.77 5.09 -9.53
N LEU A 13 -4.35 4.44 -8.45
CA LEU A 13 -3.39 4.99 -7.52
C LEU A 13 -1.96 4.73 -7.99
N MET A 14 -1.74 3.59 -8.61
CA MET A 14 -0.46 3.20 -9.20
C MET A 14 -0.69 2.14 -10.27
N HIS A 15 0.29 2.01 -11.17
CA HIS A 15 0.32 0.97 -12.21
C HIS A 15 1.49 0.03 -11.99
N ALA A 16 1.34 -1.23 -12.39
CA ALA A 16 2.45 -2.19 -12.39
C ALA A 16 3.60 -1.64 -13.24
N GLY A 17 4.82 -1.78 -12.74
CA GLY A 17 6.01 -1.26 -13.42
C GLY A 17 6.41 0.15 -13.01
N ASP A 18 5.55 0.90 -12.34
CA ASP A 18 5.88 2.24 -11.86
C ASP A 18 6.99 2.20 -10.82
N ALA A 19 7.78 3.26 -10.76
CA ALA A 19 8.75 3.45 -9.67
C ALA A 19 8.01 3.63 -8.35
N ALA A 20 8.56 3.06 -7.28
CA ALA A 20 7.95 3.10 -5.96
C ALA A 20 8.56 4.20 -5.09
N ASP A 21 8.36 5.46 -5.49
CA ASP A 21 8.90 6.63 -4.80
C ASP A 21 8.02 7.12 -3.65
N ASP A 22 6.89 6.48 -3.45
CA ASP A 22 5.90 6.84 -2.44
C ASP A 22 5.14 5.62 -1.95
N MET A 23 4.43 5.82 -0.85
CA MET A 23 3.45 4.87 -0.32
C MET A 23 2.23 5.65 0.14
N PHE A 24 1.15 4.93 0.41
CA PHE A 24 -0.14 5.56 0.71
C PHE A 24 -0.77 4.94 1.95
N PHE A 25 -1.61 5.74 2.61
CA PHE A 25 -2.47 5.29 3.68
C PHE A 25 -3.91 5.57 3.29
N VAL A 26 -4.78 4.58 3.40
CA VAL A 26 -6.20 4.75 3.10
C VAL A 26 -6.88 5.44 4.28
N LYS A 27 -7.46 6.59 4.02
CA LYS A 27 -8.23 7.34 5.02
C LYS A 27 -9.71 7.00 4.95
N GLU A 28 -10.26 6.93 3.74
CA GLU A 28 -11.67 6.65 3.48
C GLU A 28 -11.81 5.81 2.22
N GLY A 29 -12.83 4.98 2.18
CA GLY A 29 -13.13 4.17 1.01
C GLY A 29 -12.27 2.92 0.91
N THR A 30 -12.13 2.42 -0.31
CA THR A 30 -11.51 1.14 -0.58
C THR A 30 -10.70 1.22 -1.86
N VAL A 31 -9.50 0.66 -1.84
CA VAL A 31 -8.67 0.47 -3.03
C VAL A 31 -8.32 -1.01 -3.17
N THR A 32 -8.13 -1.47 -4.39
CA THR A 32 -7.86 -2.89 -4.68
C THR A 32 -6.58 -3.03 -5.47
N ALA A 33 -5.69 -3.88 -4.97
CA ALA A 33 -4.50 -4.31 -5.72
C ALA A 33 -4.90 -5.44 -6.66
N GLN A 34 -4.44 -5.35 -7.90
CA GLN A 34 -4.80 -6.33 -8.93
C GLN A 34 -3.67 -6.57 -9.91
N LEU A 35 -3.62 -7.78 -10.44
CA LEU A 35 -2.77 -8.11 -11.59
C LEU A 35 -3.60 -7.95 -12.85
N GLU A 36 -3.06 -7.21 -13.81
CA GLU A 36 -3.67 -7.01 -15.11
C GLU A 36 -2.89 -7.83 -16.12
N ARG A 37 -3.50 -8.88 -16.66
CA ARG A 37 -2.86 -9.78 -17.62
C ARG A 37 -2.95 -9.26 -19.03
N GLU A 38 -2.02 -9.69 -19.89
CA GLU A 38 -1.98 -9.28 -21.29
C GLU A 38 -3.25 -9.66 -22.07
N ASP A 39 -3.92 -10.72 -21.66
CA ASP A 39 -5.18 -11.17 -22.28
C ASP A 39 -6.41 -10.35 -21.82
N GLY A 40 -6.19 -9.32 -21.02
CA GLY A 40 -7.26 -8.46 -20.47
C GLY A 40 -7.89 -8.99 -19.19
N LYS A 41 -7.50 -10.16 -18.70
CA LYS A 41 -8.01 -10.70 -17.44
C LYS A 41 -7.40 -9.98 -16.26
N ILE A 42 -8.23 -9.72 -15.26
CA ILE A 42 -7.83 -9.05 -14.02
C ILE A 42 -7.94 -10.04 -12.87
N VAL A 43 -6.87 -10.17 -12.11
CA VAL A 43 -6.85 -10.99 -10.91
C VAL A 43 -6.75 -10.06 -9.71
N ARG A 44 -7.78 -10.03 -8.88
CA ARG A 44 -7.80 -9.25 -7.64
C ARG A 44 -6.93 -9.95 -6.60
N LEU A 45 -6.00 -9.21 -6.02
CA LEU A 45 -5.07 -9.73 -5.02
C LEU A 45 -5.51 -9.39 -3.61
N GLU A 46 -5.83 -8.14 -3.36
CA GLU A 46 -6.10 -7.64 -2.02
C GLU A 46 -6.92 -6.37 -2.08
N THR A 47 -7.83 -6.22 -1.14
CA THR A 47 -8.63 -5.01 -0.95
C THR A 47 -8.20 -4.33 0.34
N MET A 48 -7.89 -3.04 0.27
CA MET A 48 -7.43 -2.25 1.40
C MET A 48 -8.42 -1.14 1.71
N SER A 49 -8.78 -1.02 2.99
CA SER A 49 -9.69 0.01 3.49
C SER A 49 -9.00 0.87 4.55
N MET A 50 -9.79 1.67 5.25
CA MET A 50 -9.28 2.64 6.24
C MET A 50 -8.24 2.03 7.18
N GLY A 51 -7.13 2.73 7.36
CA GLY A 51 -6.04 2.33 8.24
C GLY A 51 -4.97 1.46 7.60
N ARG A 52 -5.19 1.01 6.36
CA ARG A 52 -4.21 0.16 5.66
C ARG A 52 -3.20 0.99 4.88
N SER A 53 -1.97 0.49 4.84
CA SER A 53 -0.94 1.04 3.95
C SER A 53 -1.03 0.38 2.58
N VAL A 54 -0.59 1.11 1.56
CA VAL A 54 -0.59 0.65 0.17
C VAL A 54 0.76 1.00 -0.46
N GLY A 55 1.37 0.02 -1.11
CA GLY A 55 2.62 0.23 -1.84
C GLY A 55 3.86 0.31 -0.96
N GLU A 56 3.78 -0.12 0.28
CA GLU A 56 4.88 -0.06 1.24
C GLU A 56 6.05 -0.97 0.87
N LEU A 57 5.80 -2.14 0.29
CA LEU A 57 6.88 -3.08 -0.07
C LEU A 57 7.82 -2.47 -1.10
N GLY A 58 7.28 -1.94 -2.20
CA GLY A 58 8.09 -1.27 -3.22
C GLY A 58 8.83 -0.08 -2.65
N PHE A 59 8.16 0.68 -1.79
CA PHE A 59 8.73 1.87 -1.15
C PHE A 59 9.94 1.52 -0.26
N TYR A 60 9.80 0.55 0.65
CA TYR A 60 10.89 0.17 1.56
C TYR A 60 11.96 -0.68 0.88
N LEU A 61 11.59 -1.52 -0.06
CA LEU A 61 12.54 -2.40 -0.76
C LEU A 61 13.14 -1.76 -2.01
N ASN A 62 12.70 -0.56 -2.36
CA ASN A 62 13.16 0.16 -3.54
C ASN A 62 12.95 -0.65 -4.83
N GLN A 63 11.78 -1.26 -4.95
CA GLN A 63 11.41 -2.10 -6.10
C GLN A 63 10.24 -1.49 -6.86
N SER A 64 10.17 -1.74 -8.17
CA SER A 64 9.04 -1.34 -9.00
C SER A 64 7.75 -1.96 -8.50
N ARG A 65 6.64 -1.29 -8.77
CA ARG A 65 5.30 -1.80 -8.45
C ARG A 65 5.04 -3.11 -9.19
N THR A 66 4.58 -4.12 -8.47
CA THR A 66 4.27 -5.44 -9.03
C THR A 66 2.80 -5.58 -9.42
N ALA A 67 1.96 -4.70 -8.93
CA ALA A 67 0.52 -4.72 -9.17
C ALA A 67 0.00 -3.32 -9.42
N ALA A 68 -1.16 -3.23 -10.05
CA ALA A 68 -1.92 -1.98 -10.12
C ALA A 68 -2.79 -1.85 -8.88
N VAL A 69 -3.09 -0.62 -8.47
CA VAL A 69 -4.03 -0.34 -7.38
C VAL A 69 -5.06 0.65 -7.89
N VAL A 70 -6.32 0.28 -7.74
CA VAL A 70 -7.47 0.99 -8.31
C VAL A 70 -8.46 1.33 -7.20
N SER A 71 -9.05 2.51 -7.26
CA SER A 71 -10.11 2.90 -6.32
C SER A 71 -11.41 2.18 -6.65
N GLU A 72 -12.02 1.59 -5.63
CA GLU A 72 -13.39 1.02 -5.73
C GLU A 72 -14.35 1.98 -5.05
N GLY A 73 -15.16 2.67 -5.84
CA GLY A 73 -15.92 3.81 -5.35
C GLY A 73 -15.02 5.00 -5.09
N ASP A 74 -15.51 5.98 -4.38
CA ASP A 74 -14.73 7.15 -3.99
C ASP A 74 -13.84 6.81 -2.80
N SER A 75 -12.60 7.24 -2.84
CA SER A 75 -11.66 7.03 -1.74
C SER A 75 -10.80 8.25 -1.48
N VAL A 76 -10.23 8.30 -0.29
CA VAL A 76 -9.28 9.34 0.12
C VAL A 76 -8.04 8.63 0.66
N VAL A 77 -6.88 9.03 0.15
CA VAL A 77 -5.60 8.49 0.58
C VAL A 77 -4.66 9.61 0.99
N TYR A 78 -3.73 9.30 1.87
CA TYR A 78 -2.58 10.15 2.17
C TYR A 78 -1.35 9.57 1.49
N ARG A 79 -0.59 10.43 0.82
CA ARG A 79 0.64 10.06 0.13
C ARG A 79 1.85 10.47 0.96
N LEU A 80 2.77 9.53 1.16
CA LEU A 80 4.06 9.76 1.80
C LEU A 80 5.16 9.49 0.79
N THR A 81 5.92 10.52 0.44
CA THR A 81 7.08 10.39 -0.46
C THR A 81 8.33 10.05 0.31
N LYS A 82 9.34 9.49 -0.37
CA LYS A 82 10.66 9.24 0.23
C LYS A 82 11.29 10.53 0.75
N GLU A 83 11.13 11.61 0.00
CA GLU A 83 11.64 12.93 0.41
C GLU A 83 11.00 13.40 1.71
N ASN A 84 9.67 13.30 1.81
CA ASN A 84 8.96 13.71 3.02
C ASN A 84 9.31 12.81 4.22
N LEU A 85 9.45 11.52 4.01
CA LEU A 85 9.87 10.61 5.07
C LEU A 85 11.26 10.97 5.59
N SER A 86 12.20 11.28 4.69
CA SER A 86 13.55 11.73 5.09
C SER A 86 13.50 13.00 5.95
N LYS A 87 12.63 13.93 5.60
CA LYS A 87 12.43 15.15 6.40
C LYS A 87 11.85 14.84 7.77
N ILE A 88 10.89 13.93 7.84
CA ILE A 88 10.28 13.49 9.10
C ILE A 88 11.32 12.78 9.97
N GLU A 89 12.12 11.89 9.39
CA GLU A 89 13.20 11.20 10.10
C GLU A 89 14.21 12.17 10.72
N LYS A 90 14.52 13.24 10.00
CA LYS A 90 15.47 14.26 10.43
C LYS A 90 14.89 15.19 11.49
N ASN A 91 13.66 15.65 11.31
CA ASN A 91 13.06 16.70 12.15
C ASN A 91 12.16 16.16 13.25
N HIS A 92 11.59 14.98 13.07
CA HIS A 92 10.65 14.32 13.99
C HIS A 92 10.92 12.83 14.04
N PRO A 93 12.09 12.40 14.57
CA PRO A 93 12.49 10.98 14.54
C PRO A 93 11.53 10.06 15.31
N ASP A 94 10.86 10.56 16.33
CA ASP A 94 9.83 9.82 17.07
C ASP A 94 8.61 9.50 16.19
N VAL A 95 8.19 10.46 15.36
CA VAL A 95 7.10 10.27 14.41
C VAL A 95 7.52 9.26 13.33
N ALA A 96 8.73 9.38 12.79
CA ALA A 96 9.25 8.43 11.81
C ALA A 96 9.30 7.00 12.38
N SER A 97 9.77 6.83 13.62
CA SER A 97 9.76 5.54 14.31
C SER A 97 8.35 4.95 14.42
N THR A 98 7.38 5.78 14.72
CA THR A 98 5.97 5.35 14.83
C THR A 98 5.45 4.88 13.48
N ILE A 99 5.76 5.59 12.39
CA ILE A 99 5.38 5.20 11.03
C ILE A 99 6.01 3.83 10.69
N HIS A 100 7.30 3.66 10.89
CA HIS A 100 8.00 2.42 10.59
C HIS A 100 7.43 1.25 11.41
N ARG A 101 7.14 1.48 12.68
CA ARG A 101 6.56 0.45 13.57
C ARG A 101 5.16 0.04 13.10
N LEU A 102 4.35 1.00 12.70
CA LEU A 102 3.02 0.72 12.16
C LEU A 102 3.12 -0.18 10.92
N ILE A 103 4.02 0.13 9.99
CA ILE A 103 4.21 -0.66 8.78
C ILE A 103 4.69 -2.07 9.12
N VAL A 104 5.65 -2.20 10.03
CA VAL A 104 6.14 -3.52 10.48
C VAL A 104 5.00 -4.34 11.07
N ASN A 105 4.14 -3.75 11.88
CA ASN A 105 2.99 -4.44 12.47
C ASN A 105 2.00 -4.91 11.40
N LEU A 106 1.69 -4.07 10.42
CA LEU A 106 0.80 -4.43 9.33
C LEU A 106 1.36 -5.60 8.50
N LEU A 107 2.65 -5.56 8.19
CA LEU A 107 3.31 -6.63 7.44
C LEU A 107 3.40 -7.93 8.26
N SER A 108 3.66 -7.83 9.56
CA SER A 108 3.70 -8.97 10.46
C SER A 108 2.35 -9.68 10.54
N ASP A 109 1.26 -8.92 10.61
CA ASP A 109 -0.10 -9.47 10.62
C ASP A 109 -0.38 -10.23 9.31
N ARG A 110 0.05 -9.71 8.18
CA ARG A 110 -0.09 -10.39 6.88
C ARG A 110 0.69 -11.71 6.86
N VAL A 111 1.92 -11.70 7.33
CA VAL A 111 2.77 -12.91 7.38
C VAL A 111 2.13 -13.96 8.30
N THR A 112 1.67 -13.56 9.45
CA THR A 112 0.99 -14.45 10.41
C THR A 112 -0.25 -15.09 9.80
N HIS A 113 -1.04 -14.29 9.07
CA HIS A 113 -2.21 -14.81 8.36
C HIS A 113 -1.83 -15.85 7.30
N LEU A 114 -0.81 -15.58 6.49
CA LEU A 114 -0.33 -16.50 5.46
C LEU A 114 0.19 -17.82 6.07
N VAL A 115 0.91 -17.76 7.17
CA VAL A 115 1.38 -18.95 7.89
C VAL A 115 0.20 -19.80 8.36
N GLY A 116 -0.85 -19.15 8.90
CA GLY A 116 -2.07 -19.83 9.30
C GLY A 116 -2.76 -20.54 8.14
N VAL A 117 -2.85 -19.91 6.97
CA VAL A 117 -3.43 -20.49 5.76
C VAL A 117 -2.63 -21.71 5.31
N VAL A 118 -1.30 -21.61 5.28
CA VAL A 118 -0.41 -22.72 4.89
C VAL A 118 -0.60 -23.89 5.84
N ASP A 119 -0.68 -23.64 7.15
CA ASP A 119 -0.88 -24.70 8.15
C ASP A 119 -2.19 -25.44 7.93
N VAL A 120 -3.28 -24.72 7.65
CA VAL A 120 -4.58 -25.34 7.33
C VAL A 120 -4.48 -26.21 6.07
N LEU A 121 -3.78 -25.75 5.04
CA LEU A 121 -3.65 -26.49 3.78
C LEU A 121 -2.80 -27.76 3.93
N GLN A 122 -1.95 -27.86 4.94
CA GLN A 122 -1.10 -29.02 5.18
C GLN A 122 -1.76 -30.07 6.08
N GLN A 123 -2.90 -29.79 6.65
CA GLN A 123 -3.70 -30.75 7.40
C GLN A 123 -4.52 -31.66 6.44
#